data_bdb88f91a89771e00e7b1e4e5c6125f7
#
_entry.id   bdb88f91a89771e00e7b1e4e5c6125f7
#
_cell.length_a   1.000
_cell.length_b   1.000
_cell.length_c   1.000
_cell.angle_alpha   90.00
_cell.angle_beta   90.00
_cell.angle_gamma   90.00
#
_symmetry.space_group_name_H-M   'P 1'
#
loop_
_entity.id
_entity.type
_entity.pdbx_description
1 polymer ?
#
loop_
_entity_poly.entity_id
_entity_poly.type
_entity_poly.pdbx_seq_one_letter_code
_entity_poly.pdbx_strand_id
1 'polypeptide(L)'
;YKGPIAVIPNPVIFPQEVSLKFRDECLKYRIQGKKQIGFLGRLHSIKKVENIIYAMALLNEEESKLLSFQVIGKYDESYEAFLRAEVKRLNLQDSVTFVGFVTGLEKYERLSQMSALMVPSEQENFGMIVPEALICGTPVYASLGTPWSELTEHNCGWWKDNEPGTIVQVIREILCMDDSEIRAMGVRGRKLIAKKYEHHKIAGMMRDLYHWLLTENNKPEFVYTL
;
A
#
# COMPACT_ATOMS: atom_id res chain seq x y z
N TYR A 1 -12.64 18.70 23.42
CA TYR A 1 -13.13 19.65 22.41
C TYR A 1 -14.62 19.47 22.20
N LYS A 2 -15.39 20.56 22.24
CA LYS A 2 -16.87 20.54 22.09
C LYS A 2 -17.36 21.21 20.79
N GLY A 3 -16.45 21.54 19.89
CA GLY A 3 -16.77 22.21 18.63
C GLY A 3 -17.00 21.23 17.47
N PRO A 4 -17.40 21.73 16.30
CA PRO A 4 -17.57 20.91 15.10
C PRO A 4 -16.22 20.31 14.63
N ILE A 5 -16.25 19.09 14.11
CA ILE A 5 -15.09 18.39 13.58
C ILE A 5 -15.30 18.17 12.09
N ALA A 6 -14.38 18.68 11.26
CA ALA A 6 -14.36 18.37 9.83
C ALA A 6 -13.40 17.19 9.57
N VAL A 7 -13.87 16.18 8.85
CA VAL A 7 -13.06 15.04 8.43
C VAL A 7 -12.80 15.14 6.93
N ILE A 8 -11.61 15.56 6.57
CA ILE A 8 -11.15 15.72 5.17
C ILE A 8 -9.91 14.87 4.97
N PRO A 9 -9.94 13.89 4.05
CA PRO A 9 -8.79 13.01 3.80
C PRO A 9 -7.65 13.75 3.10
N ASN A 10 -6.46 13.14 3.09
CA ASN A 10 -5.34 13.67 2.31
C ASN A 10 -5.63 13.59 0.81
N PRO A 11 -5.28 14.63 0.03
CA PRO A 11 -5.44 14.62 -1.41
C PRO A 11 -4.42 13.68 -2.07
N VAL A 12 -4.87 13.00 -3.13
CA VAL A 12 -4.01 12.14 -3.95
C VAL A 12 -3.90 12.73 -5.35
N ILE A 13 -2.67 12.97 -5.79
CA ILE A 13 -2.38 13.44 -7.15
C ILE A 13 -2.13 12.22 -8.03
N PHE A 14 -2.79 12.19 -9.18
CA PHE A 14 -2.54 11.20 -10.23
C PHE A 14 -1.45 11.75 -11.17
N PRO A 15 -0.21 11.19 -11.14
CA PRO A 15 0.79 11.58 -12.12
C PRO A 15 0.30 11.23 -13.53
N GLN A 16 0.53 12.11 -14.50
CA GLN A 16 0.02 11.96 -15.86
C GLN A 16 0.52 10.68 -16.53
N GLU A 17 1.75 10.28 -16.23
CA GLU A 17 2.41 9.08 -16.74
C GLU A 17 1.80 7.80 -16.18
N VAL A 18 1.27 7.83 -14.95
CA VAL A 18 0.81 6.64 -14.23
C VAL A 18 -0.60 6.26 -14.65
N SER A 19 -0.70 5.25 -15.48
CA SER A 19 -1.95 4.68 -16.02
C SER A 19 -1.96 3.14 -15.90
N LEU A 20 -3.08 2.52 -16.22
CA LEU A 20 -3.12 1.05 -16.32
C LEU A 20 -2.27 0.54 -17.49
N LYS A 21 -2.14 1.31 -18.57
CA LYS A 21 -1.21 0.99 -19.68
C LYS A 21 0.24 1.05 -19.22
N PHE A 22 0.61 2.08 -18.45
CA PHE A 22 1.93 2.18 -17.81
C PHE A 22 2.22 0.93 -16.93
N ARG A 23 1.23 0.48 -16.12
CA ARG A 23 1.37 -0.75 -15.35
C ARG A 23 1.64 -1.96 -16.26
N ASP A 24 0.88 -2.13 -17.34
CA ASP A 24 1.06 -3.26 -18.26
C ASP A 24 2.46 -3.27 -18.91
N GLU A 25 3.03 -2.10 -19.14
CA GLU A 25 4.41 -1.95 -19.62
C GLU A 25 5.42 -2.32 -18.52
N CYS A 26 5.22 -1.86 -17.30
CA CYS A 26 6.11 -2.19 -16.16
C CYS A 26 6.12 -3.69 -15.82
N LEU A 27 4.98 -4.37 -15.95
CA LEU A 27 4.88 -5.81 -15.68
C LEU A 27 5.76 -6.68 -16.57
N LYS A 28 6.16 -6.19 -17.76
CA LYS A 28 7.09 -6.90 -18.67
C LYS A 28 8.48 -7.08 -18.07
N TYR A 29 8.85 -6.24 -17.11
CA TYR A 29 10.14 -6.27 -16.41
C TYR A 29 10.12 -7.06 -15.10
N ARG A 30 8.96 -7.65 -14.74
CA ARG A 30 8.85 -8.52 -13.57
C ARG A 30 9.57 -9.84 -13.81
N ILE A 31 10.13 -10.43 -12.75
CA ILE A 31 10.73 -11.77 -12.80
C ILE A 31 9.67 -12.78 -13.26
N GLN A 32 9.91 -13.42 -14.39
CA GLN A 32 8.98 -14.42 -14.94
C GLN A 32 8.79 -15.59 -13.97
N GLY A 33 7.55 -16.05 -13.85
CA GLY A 33 7.18 -17.18 -13.00
C GLY A 33 7.11 -16.86 -11.49
N LYS A 34 7.37 -15.59 -11.08
CA LYS A 34 7.25 -15.20 -9.67
C LYS A 34 6.20 -14.11 -9.48
N LYS A 35 5.43 -14.22 -8.40
CA LYS A 35 4.69 -13.08 -7.85
C LYS A 35 5.65 -12.19 -7.08
N GLN A 36 5.55 -10.88 -7.27
CA GLN A 36 6.41 -9.91 -6.59
C GLN A 36 5.56 -9.13 -5.59
N ILE A 37 5.84 -9.26 -4.32
CA ILE A 37 5.32 -8.36 -3.30
C ILE A 37 6.38 -7.33 -2.91
N GLY A 38 5.95 -6.20 -2.32
CA GLY A 38 6.89 -5.17 -1.90
C GLY A 38 6.43 -4.40 -0.68
N PHE A 39 7.38 -3.89 0.07
CA PHE A 39 7.21 -2.80 1.03
C PHE A 39 7.86 -1.55 0.45
N LEU A 40 7.20 -0.39 0.59
CA LEU A 40 7.78 0.89 0.22
C LEU A 40 7.48 1.94 1.29
N GLY A 41 8.53 2.50 1.89
CA GLY A 41 8.40 3.50 2.94
C GLY A 41 9.67 3.71 3.74
N ARG A 42 9.60 4.54 4.78
CA ARG A 42 10.69 4.70 5.73
C ARG A 42 10.89 3.40 6.50
N LEU A 43 12.12 2.90 6.55
CA LEU A 43 12.47 1.72 7.35
C LEU A 43 12.54 2.12 8.83
N HIS A 44 11.49 1.82 9.58
CA HIS A 44 11.36 2.09 11.01
C HIS A 44 10.54 0.98 11.65
N SER A 45 10.81 0.62 12.90
CA SER A 45 10.18 -0.50 13.61
C SER A 45 8.66 -0.45 13.67
N ILE A 46 8.05 0.74 13.67
CA ILE A 46 6.59 0.90 13.59
C ILE A 46 5.99 0.34 12.30
N LYS A 47 6.80 0.18 11.25
CA LYS A 47 6.36 -0.37 9.95
C LYS A 47 6.27 -1.89 9.92
N LYS A 48 6.83 -2.58 10.92
CA LYS A 48 6.73 -4.03 11.10
C LYS A 48 7.08 -4.86 9.86
N VAL A 49 8.11 -4.42 9.11
CA VAL A 49 8.55 -5.11 7.89
C VAL A 49 9.03 -6.53 8.19
N GLU A 50 9.56 -6.77 9.39
CA GLU A 50 9.94 -8.09 9.90
C GLU A 50 8.79 -9.10 9.87
N ASN A 51 7.54 -8.66 10.05
CA ASN A 51 6.39 -9.58 10.02
C ASN A 51 6.15 -10.18 8.63
N ILE A 52 6.51 -9.45 7.55
CA ILE A 52 6.49 -10.00 6.19
C ILE A 52 7.59 -11.06 6.05
N ILE A 53 8.80 -10.79 6.55
CA ILE A 53 9.93 -11.72 6.52
C ILE A 53 9.59 -12.98 7.29
N TYR A 54 8.99 -12.85 8.48
CA TYR A 54 8.53 -14.00 9.28
C TYR A 54 7.41 -14.77 8.58
N ALA A 55 6.47 -14.09 7.92
CA ALA A 55 5.44 -14.74 7.11
C ALA A 55 6.03 -15.54 5.94
N MET A 56 7.04 -14.99 5.27
CA MET A 56 7.74 -15.70 4.19
C MET A 56 8.44 -16.98 4.68
N ALA A 57 8.96 -16.97 5.90
CA ALA A 57 9.56 -18.15 6.50
C ALA A 57 8.56 -19.28 6.83
N LEU A 58 7.24 -18.99 6.82
CA LEU A 58 6.17 -19.98 6.98
C LEU A 58 5.70 -20.62 5.66
N LEU A 59 6.24 -20.18 4.53
CA LEU A 59 5.96 -20.76 3.22
C LEU A 59 6.72 -22.09 3.09
N ASN A 60 6.11 -23.03 2.38
CA ASN A 60 6.83 -24.24 1.96
C ASN A 60 7.81 -23.93 0.80
N GLU A 61 8.64 -24.91 0.45
CA GLU A 61 9.67 -24.74 -0.58
C GLU A 61 9.11 -24.36 -1.95
N GLU A 62 7.98 -24.96 -2.37
CA GLU A 62 7.34 -24.67 -3.64
C GLU A 62 6.73 -23.25 -3.66
N GLU A 63 6.01 -22.85 -2.60
CA GLU A 63 5.46 -21.52 -2.43
C GLU A 63 6.58 -20.45 -2.45
N SER A 64 7.69 -20.71 -1.76
CA SER A 64 8.82 -19.79 -1.65
C SER A 64 9.51 -19.54 -3.01
N LYS A 65 9.60 -20.56 -3.88
CA LYS A 65 10.15 -20.41 -5.23
C LYS A 65 9.33 -19.48 -6.13
N LEU A 66 8.03 -19.35 -5.85
CA LEU A 66 7.08 -18.56 -6.65
C LEU A 66 6.98 -17.09 -6.16
N LEU A 67 7.67 -16.73 -5.08
CA LEU A 67 7.58 -15.39 -4.47
C LEU A 67 8.91 -14.65 -4.54
N SER A 68 8.83 -13.32 -4.70
CA SER A 68 9.92 -12.39 -4.44
C SER A 68 9.41 -11.20 -3.61
N PHE A 69 10.24 -10.67 -2.72
CA PHE A 69 9.91 -9.53 -1.87
C PHE A 69 10.94 -8.42 -2.03
N GLN A 70 10.47 -7.22 -2.33
CA GLN A 70 11.30 -6.01 -2.38
C GLN A 70 11.06 -5.12 -1.16
N VAL A 71 12.12 -4.82 -0.45
CA VAL A 71 12.15 -3.82 0.62
C VAL A 71 12.70 -2.53 0.04
N ILE A 72 11.83 -1.52 -0.10
CA ILE A 72 12.16 -0.26 -0.76
C ILE A 72 12.05 0.87 0.26
N GLY A 73 13.15 1.54 0.50
CA GLY A 73 13.23 2.66 1.43
C GLY A 73 14.57 2.71 2.16
N LYS A 74 14.72 3.76 2.95
CA LYS A 74 15.84 4.00 3.85
C LYS A 74 15.34 4.85 5.01
N TYR A 75 15.98 4.82 6.14
CA TYR A 75 15.75 5.78 7.24
C TYR A 75 16.59 5.40 8.47
N ASP A 76 16.33 4.25 9.09
CA ASP A 76 16.99 3.76 10.30
C ASP A 76 17.94 2.62 9.92
N GLU A 77 19.23 2.90 9.99
CA GLU A 77 20.27 1.92 9.62
C GLU A 77 20.29 0.71 10.57
N SER A 78 19.95 0.91 11.84
CA SER A 78 19.89 -0.16 12.82
C SER A 78 18.74 -1.12 12.53
N TYR A 79 17.58 -0.57 12.15
CA TYR A 79 16.44 -1.38 11.76
C TYR A 79 16.66 -2.10 10.43
N GLU A 80 17.30 -1.45 9.44
CA GLU A 80 17.68 -2.12 8.20
C GLU A 80 18.67 -3.28 8.46
N ALA A 81 19.66 -3.05 9.32
CA ALA A 81 20.63 -4.09 9.70
C ALA A 81 19.93 -5.28 10.40
N PHE A 82 18.97 -4.99 11.28
CA PHE A 82 18.14 -6.02 11.90
C PHE A 82 17.35 -6.82 10.85
N LEU A 83 16.68 -6.18 9.90
CA LEU A 83 15.91 -6.86 8.84
C LEU A 83 16.82 -7.75 7.99
N ARG A 84 18.02 -7.27 7.62
CA ARG A 84 19.01 -8.05 6.87
C ARG A 84 19.52 -9.26 7.65
N ALA A 85 19.72 -9.11 8.96
CA ALA A 85 20.10 -10.22 9.84
C ALA A 85 19.00 -11.29 9.91
N GLU A 86 17.73 -10.88 10.01
CA GLU A 86 16.58 -11.79 10.00
C GLU A 86 16.42 -12.52 8.67
N VAL A 87 16.58 -11.82 7.54
CA VAL A 87 16.60 -12.45 6.20
C VAL A 87 17.68 -13.53 6.11
N LYS A 88 18.89 -13.25 6.63
CA LYS A 88 19.99 -14.23 6.66
C LYS A 88 19.68 -15.40 7.59
N ARG A 89 19.20 -15.13 8.80
CA ARG A 89 18.86 -16.15 9.82
C ARG A 89 17.82 -17.14 9.31
N LEU A 90 16.87 -16.65 8.48
CA LEU A 90 15.76 -17.43 7.92
C LEU A 90 16.04 -18.01 6.52
N ASN A 91 17.27 -17.84 6.00
CA ASN A 91 17.70 -18.31 4.67
C ASN A 91 16.83 -17.78 3.52
N LEU A 92 16.44 -16.49 3.58
CA LEU A 92 15.55 -15.84 2.59
C LEU A 92 16.30 -14.91 1.62
N GLN A 93 17.67 -14.98 1.55
CA GLN A 93 18.49 -14.05 0.78
C GLN A 93 18.15 -14.06 -0.72
N ASP A 94 17.77 -15.21 -1.26
CA ASP A 94 17.41 -15.37 -2.68
C ASP A 94 16.01 -14.85 -3.02
N SER A 95 15.18 -14.59 -2.01
CA SER A 95 13.79 -14.16 -2.16
C SER A 95 13.53 -12.72 -1.73
N VAL A 96 14.45 -12.12 -0.94
CA VAL A 96 14.31 -10.75 -0.40
C VAL A 96 15.39 -9.83 -0.93
N THR A 97 14.99 -8.74 -1.57
CA THR A 97 15.90 -7.73 -2.12
C THR A 97 15.70 -6.38 -1.44
N PHE A 98 16.76 -5.80 -0.91
CA PHE A 98 16.76 -4.43 -0.40
C PHE A 98 17.17 -3.47 -1.51
N VAL A 99 16.25 -2.66 -1.99
CA VAL A 99 16.43 -1.77 -3.16
C VAL A 99 17.07 -0.44 -2.76
N GLY A 100 16.85 0.01 -1.52
CA GLY A 100 17.23 1.35 -1.08
C GLY A 100 16.14 2.39 -1.35
N PHE A 101 16.51 3.68 -1.30
CA PHE A 101 15.58 4.78 -1.48
C PHE A 101 15.31 5.02 -2.97
N VAL A 102 14.01 5.14 -3.31
CA VAL A 102 13.54 5.48 -4.66
C VAL A 102 12.60 6.69 -4.61
N THR A 103 12.54 7.46 -5.69
CA THR A 103 11.70 8.66 -5.80
C THR A 103 11.25 8.88 -7.25
N GLY A 104 10.38 9.88 -7.46
CA GLY A 104 9.92 10.24 -8.80
C GLY A 104 9.22 9.09 -9.52
N LEU A 105 9.47 8.95 -10.82
CA LEU A 105 8.83 7.94 -11.67
C LEU A 105 9.22 6.51 -11.28
N GLU A 106 10.47 6.29 -10.85
CA GLU A 106 10.95 4.96 -10.42
C GLU A 106 10.08 4.37 -9.30
N LYS A 107 9.62 5.20 -8.36
CA LYS A 107 8.68 4.75 -7.31
C LYS A 107 7.42 4.11 -7.92
N TYR A 108 6.83 4.76 -8.91
CA TYR A 108 5.61 4.28 -9.56
C TYR A 108 5.86 3.05 -10.46
N GLU A 109 7.04 2.97 -11.09
CA GLU A 109 7.47 1.78 -11.83
C GLU A 109 7.56 0.57 -10.90
N ARG A 110 8.23 0.72 -9.75
CA ARG A 110 8.35 -0.34 -8.74
C ARG A 110 6.97 -0.78 -8.22
N LEU A 111 6.11 0.17 -7.85
CA LEU A 111 4.74 -0.13 -7.43
C LEU A 111 3.97 -0.88 -8.52
N SER A 112 4.07 -0.44 -9.78
CA SER A 112 3.37 -1.04 -10.91
C SER A 112 3.81 -2.48 -11.21
N GLN A 113 5.04 -2.85 -10.87
CA GLN A 113 5.55 -4.22 -11.04
C GLN A 113 5.04 -5.19 -9.97
N MET A 114 4.54 -4.70 -8.85
CA MET A 114 4.12 -5.53 -7.73
C MET A 114 2.79 -6.23 -8.00
N SER A 115 2.68 -7.48 -7.55
CA SER A 115 1.42 -8.22 -7.41
C SER A 115 0.61 -7.67 -6.24
N ALA A 116 1.28 -7.25 -5.16
CA ALA A 116 0.68 -6.50 -4.06
C ALA A 116 1.74 -5.66 -3.31
N LEU A 117 1.33 -4.50 -2.80
CA LEU A 117 2.07 -3.75 -1.79
C LEU A 117 1.69 -4.25 -0.41
N MET A 118 2.68 -4.41 0.48
CA MET A 118 2.51 -4.87 1.85
C MET A 118 2.76 -3.71 2.83
N VAL A 119 1.75 -3.35 3.64
CA VAL A 119 1.79 -2.25 4.62
C VAL A 119 1.42 -2.80 6.00
N PRO A 120 2.32 -3.56 6.68
CA PRO A 120 2.06 -4.19 7.97
C PRO A 120 2.23 -3.23 9.16
N SER A 121 2.16 -1.93 8.94
CA SER A 121 2.42 -0.89 9.94
C SER A 121 1.58 -1.09 11.19
N GLU A 122 2.20 -0.92 12.37
CA GLU A 122 1.49 -0.93 13.65
C GLU A 122 0.50 0.23 13.76
N GLN A 123 0.87 1.39 13.20
CA GLN A 123 0.03 2.58 13.17
C GLN A 123 0.37 3.46 11.96
N GLU A 124 -0.67 3.98 11.31
CA GLU A 124 -0.60 5.00 10.26
C GLU A 124 -1.69 6.05 10.45
N ASN A 125 -1.37 7.32 10.23
CA ASN A 125 -2.39 8.36 10.19
C ASN A 125 -3.24 8.28 8.92
N PHE A 126 -2.59 8.11 7.76
CA PHE A 126 -3.23 7.92 6.47
C PHE A 126 -2.52 6.85 5.63
N GLY A 127 -1.18 6.86 5.60
CA GLY A 127 -0.40 5.91 4.81
C GLY A 127 -0.46 6.24 3.31
N MET A 128 0.12 7.38 2.90
CA MET A 128 0.11 7.86 1.51
C MET A 128 0.54 6.81 0.48
N ILE A 129 1.36 5.85 0.89
CA ILE A 129 1.81 4.77 -0.01
C ILE A 129 0.66 3.86 -0.48
N VAL A 130 -0.40 3.72 0.33
CA VAL A 130 -1.59 2.92 -0.03
C VAL A 130 -2.28 3.50 -1.27
N PRO A 131 -2.74 4.77 -1.27
CA PRO A 131 -3.34 5.34 -2.47
C PRO A 131 -2.34 5.44 -3.63
N GLU A 132 -1.05 5.65 -3.40
CA GLU A 132 -0.03 5.63 -4.45
C GLU A 132 0.07 4.27 -5.15
N ALA A 133 0.00 3.16 -4.42
CA ALA A 133 -0.06 1.82 -5.00
C ALA A 133 -1.37 1.59 -5.77
N LEU A 134 -2.51 2.01 -5.19
CA LEU A 134 -3.82 1.84 -5.82
C LEU A 134 -3.94 2.61 -7.14
N ILE A 135 -3.37 3.82 -7.26
CA ILE A 135 -3.34 4.54 -8.55
C ILE A 135 -2.47 3.86 -9.60
N CYS A 136 -1.45 3.10 -9.18
CA CYS A 136 -0.67 2.23 -10.06
C CYS A 136 -1.44 0.97 -10.48
N GLY A 137 -2.62 0.74 -9.93
CA GLY A 137 -3.37 -0.50 -10.12
C GLY A 137 -2.80 -1.68 -9.34
N THR A 138 -2.05 -1.44 -8.28
CA THR A 138 -1.46 -2.47 -7.42
C THR A 138 -2.33 -2.68 -6.19
N PRO A 139 -2.87 -3.90 -5.96
CA PRO A 139 -3.58 -4.23 -4.73
C PRO A 139 -2.72 -4.02 -3.49
N VAL A 140 -3.35 -3.76 -2.35
CA VAL A 140 -2.63 -3.49 -1.11
C VAL A 140 -3.11 -4.40 0.02
N TYR A 141 -2.18 -5.03 0.72
CA TYR A 141 -2.39 -5.50 2.07
C TYR A 141 -2.03 -4.39 3.04
N ALA A 142 -2.95 -4.03 3.93
CA ALA A 142 -2.71 -3.08 5.00
C ALA A 142 -3.19 -3.65 6.33
N SER A 143 -2.45 -3.36 7.41
CA SER A 143 -2.81 -3.79 8.75
C SER A 143 -4.03 -3.05 9.30
N LEU A 144 -4.66 -3.60 10.35
CA LEU A 144 -5.72 -2.94 11.12
C LEU A 144 -5.24 -1.64 11.81
N GLY A 145 -3.93 -1.43 11.93
CA GLY A 145 -3.32 -0.19 12.40
C GLY A 145 -3.36 0.96 11.37
N THR A 146 -3.97 0.73 10.21
CA THR A 146 -4.15 1.73 9.15
C THR A 146 -5.62 2.05 8.93
N PRO A 147 -6.00 3.26 8.46
CA PRO A 147 -7.39 3.64 8.22
C PRO A 147 -7.88 3.18 6.82
N TRP A 148 -7.62 1.94 6.42
CA TRP A 148 -7.87 1.46 5.05
C TRP A 148 -8.84 0.27 4.98
N SER A 149 -9.93 0.26 5.78
CA SER A 149 -11.01 -0.74 5.69
C SER A 149 -11.59 -0.87 4.27
N GLU A 150 -11.58 0.22 3.51
CA GLU A 150 -12.05 0.31 2.14
C GLU A 150 -11.35 -0.67 1.18
N LEU A 151 -10.14 -1.14 1.51
CA LEU A 151 -9.45 -2.16 0.72
C LEU A 151 -10.29 -3.44 0.59
N THR A 152 -10.87 -3.88 1.70
CA THR A 152 -11.76 -5.05 1.73
C THR A 152 -13.14 -4.71 1.17
N GLU A 153 -13.73 -3.57 1.57
CA GLU A 153 -15.06 -3.14 1.13
C GLU A 153 -15.17 -3.01 -0.39
N HIS A 154 -14.09 -2.56 -1.04
CA HIS A 154 -14.02 -2.39 -2.49
C HIS A 154 -13.33 -3.54 -3.22
N ASN A 155 -12.96 -4.62 -2.53
CA ASN A 155 -12.25 -5.77 -3.11
C ASN A 155 -11.00 -5.34 -3.93
N CYS A 156 -10.20 -4.42 -3.38
CA CYS A 156 -8.98 -3.92 -4.01
C CYS A 156 -7.71 -4.19 -3.18
N GLY A 157 -7.85 -5.00 -2.12
CA GLY A 157 -6.79 -5.38 -1.22
C GLY A 157 -7.31 -6.10 0.01
N TRP A 158 -6.48 -6.17 1.02
CA TRP A 158 -6.73 -6.83 2.30
C TRP A 158 -6.50 -5.85 3.44
N TRP A 159 -7.39 -5.83 4.40
CA TRP A 159 -7.26 -5.09 5.64
C TRP A 159 -7.47 -6.07 6.80
N LYS A 160 -6.35 -6.56 7.36
CA LYS A 160 -6.29 -7.63 8.36
C LYS A 160 -5.26 -7.28 9.43
N ASP A 161 -5.16 -8.09 10.50
CA ASP A 161 -4.09 -7.92 11.50
C ASP A 161 -2.70 -8.13 10.87
N ASN A 162 -1.63 -7.65 11.52
CA ASN A 162 -0.26 -7.71 11.01
C ASN A 162 0.56 -8.89 11.55
N GLU A 163 -0.09 -9.93 12.04
CA GLU A 163 0.59 -11.13 12.50
C GLU A 163 1.16 -11.94 11.32
N PRO A 164 2.36 -12.53 11.45
CA PRO A 164 2.96 -13.33 10.39
C PRO A 164 2.05 -14.46 9.88
N GLY A 165 1.25 -15.06 10.77
CA GLY A 165 0.27 -16.09 10.41
C GLY A 165 -0.84 -15.57 9.48
N THR A 166 -1.31 -14.34 9.69
CA THR A 166 -2.30 -13.70 8.81
C THR A 166 -1.66 -13.25 7.49
N ILE A 167 -0.45 -12.68 7.55
CA ILE A 167 0.27 -12.21 6.36
C ILE A 167 0.56 -13.40 5.42
N VAL A 168 0.98 -14.57 5.93
CA VAL A 168 1.25 -15.73 5.07
C VAL A 168 -0.01 -16.24 4.37
N GLN A 169 -1.19 -16.14 5.00
CA GLN A 169 -2.45 -16.49 4.31
C GLN A 169 -2.72 -15.54 3.14
N VAL A 170 -2.50 -14.23 3.33
CA VAL A 170 -2.62 -13.25 2.22
C VAL A 170 -1.61 -13.52 1.11
N ILE A 171 -0.37 -13.87 1.46
CA ILE A 171 0.64 -14.25 0.47
C ILE A 171 0.17 -15.48 -0.34
N ARG A 172 -0.39 -16.51 0.31
CA ARG A 172 -0.97 -17.69 -0.36
C ARG A 172 -2.13 -17.33 -1.27
N GLU A 173 -3.03 -16.43 -0.83
CA GLU A 173 -4.09 -15.91 -1.69
C GLU A 173 -3.48 -15.26 -2.96
N ILE A 174 -2.46 -14.41 -2.82
CA ILE A 174 -1.76 -13.75 -3.94
C ILE A 174 -1.08 -14.77 -4.88
N LEU A 175 -0.46 -15.81 -4.33
CA LEU A 175 0.18 -16.86 -5.11
C LEU A 175 -0.84 -17.66 -5.96
N CYS A 176 -2.04 -17.89 -5.42
CA CYS A 176 -3.13 -18.60 -6.13
C CYS A 176 -3.83 -17.75 -7.20
N MET A 177 -3.78 -16.40 -7.10
CA MET A 177 -4.43 -15.51 -8.06
C MET A 177 -3.71 -15.51 -9.41
N ASP A 178 -4.47 -15.49 -10.50
CA ASP A 178 -3.93 -15.17 -11.81
C ASP A 178 -3.70 -13.65 -12.00
N ASP A 179 -3.03 -13.27 -13.08
CA ASP A 179 -2.71 -11.85 -13.33
C ASP A 179 -3.96 -11.03 -13.70
N SER A 180 -5.03 -11.67 -14.20
CA SER A 180 -6.31 -11.01 -14.51
C SER A 180 -7.07 -10.64 -13.25
N GLU A 181 -7.03 -11.48 -12.22
CA GLU A 181 -7.64 -11.24 -10.91
C GLU A 181 -6.93 -10.09 -10.19
N ILE A 182 -5.58 -10.12 -10.16
CA ILE A 182 -4.76 -9.02 -9.60
C ILE A 182 -5.05 -7.71 -10.34
N ARG A 183 -5.15 -7.77 -11.68
CA ARG A 183 -5.49 -6.61 -12.50
C ARG A 183 -6.89 -6.07 -12.17
N ALA A 184 -7.87 -6.95 -12.00
CA ALA A 184 -9.24 -6.55 -11.66
C ALA A 184 -9.30 -5.86 -10.28
N MET A 185 -8.56 -6.36 -9.29
CA MET A 185 -8.39 -5.68 -7.98
C MET A 185 -7.76 -4.29 -8.17
N GLY A 186 -6.70 -4.19 -8.94
CA GLY A 186 -6.03 -2.92 -9.23
C GLY A 186 -6.94 -1.89 -9.90
N VAL A 187 -7.79 -2.31 -10.85
CA VAL A 187 -8.79 -1.43 -11.48
C VAL A 187 -9.78 -0.90 -10.44
N ARG A 188 -10.25 -1.74 -9.52
CA ARG A 188 -11.15 -1.32 -8.44
C ARG A 188 -10.48 -0.32 -7.50
N GLY A 189 -9.23 -0.58 -7.11
CA GLY A 189 -8.44 0.34 -6.28
C GLY A 189 -8.23 1.71 -6.92
N ARG A 190 -7.84 1.74 -8.19
CA ARG A 190 -7.68 3.00 -8.93
C ARG A 190 -9.02 3.79 -9.01
N LYS A 191 -10.15 3.10 -9.21
CA LYS A 191 -11.49 3.74 -9.20
C LYS A 191 -11.85 4.30 -7.83
N LEU A 192 -11.52 3.59 -6.75
CA LEU A 192 -11.73 4.06 -5.38
C LEU A 192 -11.00 5.39 -5.15
N ILE A 193 -9.70 5.46 -5.48
CA ILE A 193 -8.92 6.68 -5.27
C ILE A 193 -9.43 7.83 -6.13
N ALA A 194 -9.72 7.60 -7.40
CA ALA A 194 -10.28 8.63 -8.28
C ALA A 194 -11.63 9.16 -7.79
N LYS A 195 -12.46 8.29 -7.20
CA LYS A 195 -13.79 8.68 -6.70
C LYS A 195 -13.73 9.47 -5.39
N LYS A 196 -12.83 9.11 -4.45
CA LYS A 196 -12.85 9.64 -3.07
C LYS A 196 -11.70 10.59 -2.74
N TYR A 197 -10.52 10.39 -3.28
CA TYR A 197 -9.27 10.99 -2.79
C TYR A 197 -8.57 11.90 -3.82
N GLU A 198 -9.14 12.03 -5.01
CA GLU A 198 -8.58 12.86 -6.08
C GLU A 198 -8.50 14.33 -5.60
N HIS A 199 -7.36 14.97 -5.88
CA HIS A 199 -6.98 16.26 -5.27
C HIS A 199 -7.97 17.39 -5.53
N HIS A 200 -8.60 17.48 -6.72
CA HIS A 200 -9.61 18.51 -6.99
C HIS A 200 -10.84 18.36 -6.11
N LYS A 201 -11.25 17.11 -5.84
CA LYS A 201 -12.36 16.84 -4.93
C LYS A 201 -12.05 17.29 -3.51
N ILE A 202 -10.85 16.94 -3.01
CA ILE A 202 -10.42 17.33 -1.66
C ILE A 202 -10.25 18.85 -1.55
N ALA A 203 -9.74 19.51 -2.58
CA ALA A 203 -9.69 20.97 -2.66
C ALA A 203 -11.12 21.59 -2.62
N GLY A 204 -12.09 20.95 -3.28
CA GLY A 204 -13.50 21.34 -3.18
C GLY A 204 -14.02 21.27 -1.75
N MET A 205 -13.75 20.14 -1.04
CA MET A 205 -14.15 20.00 0.37
C MET A 205 -13.52 21.09 1.26
N MET A 206 -12.26 21.42 1.07
CA MET A 206 -11.59 22.51 1.81
C MET A 206 -12.23 23.86 1.53
N ARG A 207 -12.55 24.17 0.26
CA ARG A 207 -13.24 25.39 -0.12
C ARG A 207 -14.62 25.47 0.54
N ASP A 208 -15.37 24.38 0.53
CA ASP A 208 -16.72 24.33 1.10
C ASP A 208 -16.69 24.47 2.63
N LEU A 209 -15.64 23.91 3.30
CA LEU A 209 -15.40 24.14 4.72
C LEU A 209 -15.14 25.61 5.01
N TYR A 210 -14.23 26.27 4.27
CA TYR A 210 -13.94 27.69 4.48
C TYR A 210 -15.15 28.58 4.21
N HIS A 211 -15.93 28.29 3.17
CA HIS A 211 -17.16 29.02 2.88
C HIS A 211 -18.16 28.90 4.04
N TRP A 212 -18.36 27.70 4.55
CA TRP A 212 -19.23 27.50 5.72
C TRP A 212 -18.74 28.24 6.96
N LEU A 213 -17.46 28.21 7.26
CA LEU A 213 -16.88 28.94 8.43
C LEU A 213 -17.03 30.45 8.32
N LEU A 214 -17.09 31.01 7.12
CA LEU A 214 -17.24 32.45 6.89
C LEU A 214 -18.70 32.90 6.85
N THR A 215 -19.63 32.05 6.41
CA THR A 215 -21.03 32.44 6.14
C THR A 215 -22.04 31.79 7.07
N GLU A 216 -21.62 30.71 7.78
CA GLU A 216 -22.46 29.81 8.58
C GLU A 216 -23.64 29.17 7.81
N ASN A 217 -23.64 29.30 6.48
CA ASN A 217 -24.65 28.74 5.59
C ASN A 217 -24.20 27.42 5.01
N ASN A 218 -25.10 26.44 4.83
CA ASN A 218 -24.86 25.17 4.16
C ASN A 218 -23.70 24.36 4.78
N LYS A 219 -23.87 23.92 6.03
CA LYS A 219 -22.90 23.04 6.71
C LYS A 219 -22.58 21.82 5.84
N PRO A 220 -21.30 21.57 5.48
CA PRO A 220 -20.91 20.41 4.69
C PRO A 220 -21.18 19.08 5.42
N GLU A 221 -21.53 18.02 4.70
CA GLU A 221 -21.83 16.69 5.27
C GLU A 221 -20.65 16.08 6.04
N PHE A 222 -19.41 16.42 5.66
CA PHE A 222 -18.19 15.95 6.32
C PHE A 222 -17.83 16.75 7.60
N VAL A 223 -18.71 17.64 8.05
CA VAL A 223 -18.58 18.38 9.32
C VAL A 223 -19.57 17.81 10.32
N TYR A 224 -19.04 17.24 11.38
CA TYR A 224 -19.78 16.62 12.48
C TYR A 224 -19.88 17.59 13.66
N THR A 225 -21.06 17.75 14.23
CA THR A 225 -21.28 18.43 15.51
C THR A 225 -21.54 17.36 16.56
N LEU A 226 -20.75 17.38 17.64
CA LEU A 226 -20.91 16.50 18.82
C LEU A 226 -22.08 16.93 19.67
#